data_4e0a70ac28e1d796e9a795ab1ccd0c64
#
_entry.id   4e0a70ac28e1d796e9a795ab1ccd0c64
#
_cell.length_a   1.000
_cell.length_b   1.000
_cell.length_c   1.000
_cell.angle_alpha   90.00
_cell.angle_beta   90.00
_cell.angle_gamma   90.00
#
_symmetry.space_group_name_H-M   'P 1'
#
loop_
_entity.id
_entity.type
_entity.pdbx_description
1 polymer ?
#
loop_
_entity_poly.entity_id
_entity_poly.type
_entity_poly.pdbx_seq_one_letter_code
_entity_poly.pdbx_strand_id
1 'polypeptide(L)'
;MATFDSTKLPLQDILADIVKGKIQLPDFQRGWVWDDSHIRSLLVSVAKSFPVGAVMLLENGGNTRFQLRGVEGVTPAPDPATAEHLILDGQQRLTTLTQVLALRTAVATRTDKGKPIERHYYWHIPTALDPAVSFEDALIAVDADRKRRTNFGRDLDLDLSTTELECEQMYYC
;
A
#
# COMPACT_ATOMS: atom_id res chain seq x y z
N MET A 1 16.22 17.91 23.89
CA MET A 1 16.84 18.28 22.63
C MET A 1 16.36 17.26 21.62
N ALA A 2 15.61 17.64 20.60
CA ALA A 2 15.15 16.67 19.58
C ALA A 2 16.39 16.21 18.78
N THR A 3 16.69 14.93 18.84
CA THR A 3 17.81 14.33 18.09
C THR A 3 17.24 13.76 16.80
N PHE A 4 17.77 14.20 15.67
CA PHE A 4 17.45 13.57 14.38
C PHE A 4 18.38 12.38 14.21
N ASP A 5 17.82 11.19 14.09
CA ASP A 5 18.57 9.97 13.84
C ASP A 5 18.09 9.33 12.52
N SER A 6 18.99 8.66 11.82
CA SER A 6 18.70 7.96 10.57
C SER A 6 18.98 6.48 10.76
N THR A 7 17.91 5.70 10.90
CA THR A 7 17.98 4.26 11.13
C THR A 7 17.41 3.49 9.95
N LYS A 8 18.05 2.37 9.58
CA LYS A 8 17.51 1.44 8.59
C LYS A 8 16.60 0.45 9.30
N LEU A 9 15.32 0.49 8.98
CA LEU A 9 14.33 -0.48 9.46
C LEU A 9 13.83 -1.31 8.28
N PRO A 10 13.61 -2.64 8.45
CA PRO A 10 12.95 -3.47 7.47
C PRO A 10 11.53 -2.94 7.20
N LEU A 11 11.14 -2.88 5.93
CA LEU A 11 9.79 -2.44 5.56
C LEU A 11 8.72 -3.29 6.25
N GLN A 12 8.93 -4.59 6.34
CA GLN A 12 8.00 -5.52 7.00
C GLN A 12 7.72 -5.13 8.46
N ASP A 13 8.74 -4.69 9.20
CA ASP A 13 8.59 -4.29 10.60
C ASP A 13 7.78 -2.99 10.71
N ILE A 14 8.05 -2.01 9.84
CA ILE A 14 7.29 -0.76 9.78
C ILE A 14 5.81 -1.04 9.50
N LEU A 15 5.51 -1.88 8.50
CA LEU A 15 4.14 -2.24 8.16
C LEU A 15 3.44 -3.00 9.29
N ALA A 16 4.15 -3.92 9.94
CA ALA A 16 3.62 -4.64 11.11
C ALA A 16 3.30 -3.69 12.29
N ASP A 17 4.14 -2.71 12.54
CA ASP A 17 3.93 -1.73 13.60
C ASP A 17 2.79 -0.75 13.27
N ILE A 18 2.56 -0.43 12.00
CA ILE A 18 1.37 0.31 11.55
C ILE A 18 0.10 -0.51 11.83
N VAL A 19 0.08 -1.78 11.45
CA VAL A 19 -1.10 -2.65 11.67
C VAL A 19 -1.38 -2.84 13.16
N LYS A 20 -0.34 -2.92 14.01
CA LYS A 20 -0.47 -2.99 15.47
C LYS A 20 -0.84 -1.65 16.13
N GLY A 21 -0.87 -0.56 15.38
CA GLY A 21 -1.16 0.78 15.90
C GLY A 21 -0.01 1.45 16.64
N LYS A 22 1.21 0.92 16.57
CA LYS A 22 2.41 1.55 17.16
C LYS A 22 2.88 2.75 16.34
N ILE A 23 2.64 2.72 15.02
CA ILE A 23 2.88 3.83 14.10
C ILE A 23 1.53 4.34 13.60
N GLN A 24 1.23 5.60 13.88
CA GLN A 24 -0.04 6.23 13.53
C GLN A 24 0.17 7.56 12.79
N LEU A 25 -0.92 8.18 12.38
CA LEU A 25 -0.93 9.48 11.72
C LEU A 25 -1.39 10.58 12.68
N PRO A 26 -0.75 11.76 12.69
CA PRO A 26 -1.36 12.94 13.29
C PRO A 26 -2.57 13.37 12.46
N ASP A 27 -3.63 13.83 13.14
CA ASP A 27 -4.92 14.15 12.52
C ASP A 27 -4.85 15.28 11.48
N PHE A 28 -3.90 16.20 11.62
CA PHE A 28 -3.71 17.31 10.68
C PHE A 28 -3.18 16.86 9.29
N GLN A 29 -2.72 15.64 9.15
CA GLN A 29 -2.27 15.13 7.86
C GLN A 29 -3.47 14.90 6.93
N ARG A 30 -3.33 15.28 5.66
CA ARG A 30 -4.36 15.05 4.64
C ARG A 30 -4.68 13.56 4.52
N GLY A 31 -5.90 13.24 4.12
CA GLY A 31 -6.28 11.85 3.81
C GLY A 31 -5.48 11.26 2.64
N TRP A 32 -5.61 9.97 2.46
CA TRP A 32 -4.98 9.23 1.37
C TRP A 32 -5.62 9.61 0.02
N VAL A 33 -4.80 9.91 -1.01
CA VAL A 33 -5.29 10.50 -2.27
C VAL A 33 -4.61 9.94 -3.53
N TRP A 34 -3.74 8.92 -3.42
CA TRP A 34 -3.03 8.39 -4.58
C TRP A 34 -3.96 7.72 -5.59
N ASP A 35 -3.64 7.89 -6.88
CA ASP A 35 -4.28 7.21 -8.00
C ASP A 35 -3.60 5.87 -8.30
N ASP A 36 -4.21 5.09 -9.20
CA ASP A 36 -3.74 3.76 -9.60
C ASP A 36 -2.33 3.80 -10.18
N SER A 37 -1.97 4.84 -10.92
CA SER A 37 -0.65 4.94 -11.55
C SER A 37 0.48 5.14 -10.54
N HIS A 38 0.26 5.94 -9.50
CA HIS A 38 1.21 6.12 -8.40
C HIS A 38 1.40 4.83 -7.58
N ILE A 39 0.30 4.11 -7.32
CA ILE A 39 0.35 2.82 -6.61
C ILE A 39 1.20 1.83 -7.40
N ARG A 40 0.92 1.66 -8.70
CA ARG A 40 1.66 0.76 -9.58
C ARG A 40 3.15 1.10 -9.61
N SER A 41 3.49 2.36 -9.79
CA SER A 41 4.88 2.82 -9.81
C SER A 41 5.61 2.53 -8.50
N LEU A 42 4.95 2.71 -7.35
CA LEU A 42 5.51 2.36 -6.04
C LEU A 42 5.77 0.86 -5.92
N LEU A 43 4.78 0.02 -6.26
CA LEU A 43 4.90 -1.44 -6.15
C LEU A 43 6.03 -1.99 -7.04
N VAL A 44 6.12 -1.50 -8.27
CA VAL A 44 7.22 -1.84 -9.19
C VAL A 44 8.57 -1.41 -8.61
N SER A 45 8.66 -0.21 -8.05
CA SER A 45 9.91 0.29 -7.46
C SER A 45 10.36 -0.56 -6.27
N VAL A 46 9.42 -0.94 -5.39
CA VAL A 46 9.70 -1.83 -4.25
C VAL A 46 10.17 -3.20 -4.73
N ALA A 47 9.46 -3.80 -5.70
CA ALA A 47 9.81 -5.12 -6.23
C ALA A 47 11.20 -5.15 -6.92
N LYS A 48 11.58 -4.04 -7.57
CA LYS A 48 12.92 -3.86 -8.17
C LYS A 48 13.98 -3.41 -7.15
N SER A 49 13.64 -3.29 -5.87
CA SER A 49 14.53 -2.77 -4.83
C SER A 49 15.05 -1.35 -5.13
N PHE A 50 14.28 -0.56 -5.86
CA PHE A 50 14.62 0.84 -6.11
C PHE A 50 14.31 1.69 -4.88
N PRO A 51 15.11 2.76 -4.62
CA PRO A 51 14.82 3.65 -3.52
C PRO A 51 13.49 4.37 -3.73
N VAL A 52 12.58 4.24 -2.75
CA VAL A 52 11.25 4.86 -2.79
C VAL A 52 11.15 6.14 -1.95
N GLY A 53 12.29 6.66 -1.51
CA GLY A 53 12.43 7.85 -0.67
C GLY A 53 12.47 7.51 0.83
N ALA A 54 12.80 8.50 1.65
CA ALA A 54 12.83 8.38 3.11
C ALA A 54 11.43 8.50 3.71
N VAL A 55 11.24 7.91 4.89
CA VAL A 55 10.07 8.10 5.75
C VAL A 55 10.53 8.87 6.98
N MET A 56 9.75 9.85 7.40
CA MET A 56 10.02 10.60 8.63
C MET A 56 9.01 10.21 9.70
N LEU A 57 9.55 9.72 10.82
CA LEU A 57 8.77 9.35 12.00
C LEU A 57 9.15 10.28 13.17
N LEU A 58 8.15 10.68 13.94
CA LEU A 58 8.31 11.43 15.19
C LEU A 58 7.98 10.52 16.35
N GLU A 59 8.85 10.43 17.35
CA GLU A 59 8.53 9.76 18.62
C GLU A 59 7.35 10.44 19.31
N ASN A 60 6.36 9.65 19.68
CA ASN A 60 5.22 10.11 20.45
C ASN A 60 5.56 10.11 21.97
N GLY A 61 5.10 11.11 22.70
CA GLY A 61 5.33 11.18 24.16
C GLY A 61 6.05 12.45 24.63
N GLY A 62 6.35 13.39 23.73
CA GLY A 62 6.84 14.73 24.07
C GLY A 62 5.79 15.64 24.71
N ASN A 63 6.15 16.91 24.93
CA ASN A 63 5.24 17.93 25.50
C ASN A 63 4.11 18.33 24.52
N THR A 64 4.26 18.05 23.23
CA THR A 64 3.24 18.34 22.21
C THR A 64 2.36 17.10 22.01
N ARG A 65 1.08 17.27 22.27
CA ARG A 65 0.09 16.20 22.03
C ARG A 65 -0.64 16.49 20.74
N PHE A 66 -0.63 15.50 19.86
CA PHE A 66 -1.42 15.50 18.63
C PHE A 66 -2.68 14.65 18.81
N GLN A 67 -3.76 15.02 18.14
CA GLN A 67 -4.83 14.07 17.89
C GLN A 67 -4.32 13.04 16.88
N LEU A 68 -4.60 11.77 17.13
CA LEU A 68 -4.04 10.66 16.36
C LEU A 68 -5.15 9.90 15.65
N ARG A 69 -4.82 9.34 14.50
CA ARG A 69 -5.67 8.43 13.76
C ARG A 69 -4.86 7.28 13.19
N GLY A 70 -5.50 6.15 12.98
CA GLY A 70 -4.89 5.03 12.28
C GLY A 70 -4.60 5.36 10.82
N VAL A 71 -3.69 4.60 10.24
CA VAL A 71 -3.46 4.59 8.80
C VAL A 71 -4.70 4.01 8.12
N GLU A 72 -5.11 4.59 7.00
CA GLU A 72 -6.31 4.18 6.26
C GLU A 72 -6.25 2.70 5.87
N GLY A 73 -7.35 1.99 6.10
CA GLY A 73 -7.48 0.55 5.85
C GLY A 73 -7.23 -0.32 7.08
N VAL A 74 -6.53 0.16 8.10
CA VAL A 74 -6.33 -0.60 9.35
C VAL A 74 -7.64 -0.66 10.15
N THR A 75 -8.15 -1.87 10.35
CA THR A 75 -9.40 -2.13 11.10
C THR A 75 -9.21 -3.29 12.08
N PRO A 76 -9.68 -3.17 13.34
CA PRO A 76 -10.32 -1.97 13.92
C PRO A 76 -9.35 -0.79 14.00
N ALA A 77 -9.89 0.43 14.10
CA ALA A 77 -9.05 1.61 14.29
C ALA A 77 -8.17 1.44 15.54
N PRO A 78 -6.86 1.66 15.44
CA PRO A 78 -5.95 1.45 16.58
C PRO A 78 -6.22 2.47 17.70
N ASP A 79 -6.00 2.05 18.93
CA ASP A 79 -6.05 2.95 20.09
C ASP A 79 -4.94 4.01 19.97
N PRO A 80 -5.26 5.31 20.03
CA PRO A 80 -4.26 6.36 20.06
C PRO A 80 -3.20 6.20 21.17
N ALA A 81 -3.55 5.55 22.28
CA ALA A 81 -2.62 5.31 23.39
C ALA A 81 -1.49 4.31 23.05
N THR A 82 -1.65 3.50 22.00
CA THR A 82 -0.63 2.55 21.55
C THR A 82 0.44 3.16 20.68
N ALA A 83 0.25 4.39 20.21
CA ALA A 83 1.16 5.05 19.28
C ALA A 83 2.52 5.35 19.93
N GLU A 84 3.57 4.74 19.40
CA GLU A 84 4.97 5.01 19.75
C GLU A 84 5.57 6.05 18.81
N HIS A 85 5.17 6.03 17.53
CA HIS A 85 5.66 6.93 16.48
C HIS A 85 4.53 7.50 15.64
N LEU A 86 4.77 8.69 15.08
CA LEU A 86 3.85 9.41 14.19
C LEU A 86 4.50 9.61 12.83
N ILE A 87 3.80 9.31 11.76
CA ILE A 87 4.27 9.53 10.40
C ILE A 87 4.21 11.04 10.08
N LEU A 88 5.34 11.68 9.85
CA LEU A 88 5.41 13.08 9.41
C LEU A 88 5.57 13.21 7.89
N ASP A 89 6.34 12.31 7.28
CA ASP A 89 6.46 12.21 5.82
C ASP A 89 6.45 10.75 5.37
N GLY A 90 6.02 10.52 4.12
CA GLY A 90 5.86 9.20 3.55
C GLY A 90 4.48 8.57 3.78
N GLN A 91 3.49 9.33 4.29
CA GLN A 91 2.14 8.84 4.56
C GLN A 91 1.55 8.07 3.38
N GLN A 92 1.52 8.66 2.17
CA GLN A 92 0.88 8.04 1.01
C GLN A 92 1.54 6.69 0.65
N ARG A 93 2.86 6.62 0.72
CA ARG A 93 3.65 5.40 0.47
C ARG A 93 3.36 4.33 1.51
N LEU A 94 3.43 4.67 2.80
CA LEU A 94 3.18 3.73 3.88
C LEU A 94 1.72 3.25 3.88
N THR A 95 0.75 4.13 3.65
CA THR A 95 -0.66 3.74 3.54
C THR A 95 -0.86 2.73 2.41
N THR A 96 -0.33 3.02 1.22
CA THR A 96 -0.42 2.11 0.07
C THR A 96 0.22 0.75 0.38
N LEU A 97 1.46 0.74 0.88
CA LEU A 97 2.17 -0.49 1.18
C LEU A 97 1.49 -1.29 2.30
N THR A 98 0.92 -0.61 3.30
CA THR A 98 0.14 -1.27 4.35
C THR A 98 -1.09 -1.97 3.77
N GLN A 99 -1.88 -1.28 2.94
CA GLN A 99 -3.10 -1.85 2.36
C GLN A 99 -2.78 -3.02 1.43
N VAL A 100 -1.78 -2.87 0.56
CA VAL A 100 -1.44 -3.88 -0.45
C VAL A 100 -0.68 -5.05 0.16
N LEU A 101 0.42 -4.81 0.90
CA LEU A 101 1.35 -5.87 1.32
C LEU A 101 0.97 -6.49 2.68
N ALA A 102 0.49 -5.68 3.64
CA ALA A 102 0.22 -6.17 4.98
C ALA A 102 -1.24 -6.62 5.16
N LEU A 103 -2.21 -5.83 4.69
CA LEU A 103 -3.62 -6.13 4.85
C LEU A 103 -4.18 -6.98 3.70
N ARG A 104 -3.57 -6.93 2.53
CA ARG A 104 -4.02 -7.64 1.31
C ARG A 104 -5.49 -7.35 0.98
N THR A 105 -5.86 -6.08 1.09
CA THR A 105 -7.23 -5.61 0.84
C THR A 105 -7.32 -4.87 -0.49
N ALA A 106 -8.53 -4.71 -1.02
CA ALA A 106 -8.76 -3.79 -2.11
C ALA A 106 -8.41 -2.36 -1.67
N VAL A 107 -7.67 -1.66 -2.51
CA VAL A 107 -7.25 -0.28 -2.28
C VAL A 107 -8.24 0.66 -2.95
N ALA A 108 -8.90 1.51 -2.15
CA ALA A 108 -9.75 2.56 -2.67
C ALA A 108 -8.86 3.65 -3.30
N THR A 109 -8.91 3.81 -4.61
CA THR A 109 -8.05 4.70 -5.38
C THR A 109 -8.85 5.42 -6.48
N ARG A 110 -8.18 6.01 -7.44
CA ARG A 110 -8.79 6.73 -8.56
C ARG A 110 -8.09 6.38 -9.87
N THR A 111 -8.84 6.43 -10.95
CA THR A 111 -8.27 6.43 -12.30
C THR A 111 -7.58 7.75 -12.58
N ASP A 112 -6.78 7.82 -13.65
CA ASP A 112 -6.15 9.05 -14.15
C ASP A 112 -7.16 10.17 -14.45
N LYS A 113 -8.43 9.80 -14.71
CA LYS A 113 -9.55 10.74 -14.89
C LYS A 113 -10.26 11.13 -13.58
N GLY A 114 -9.72 10.72 -12.42
CA GLY A 114 -10.27 11.03 -11.11
C GLY A 114 -11.50 10.19 -10.69
N LYS A 115 -11.91 9.19 -11.48
CA LYS A 115 -13.03 8.31 -11.12
C LYS A 115 -12.62 7.39 -9.95
N PRO A 116 -13.41 7.33 -8.85
CA PRO A 116 -13.15 6.40 -7.76
C PRO A 116 -13.24 4.95 -8.22
N ILE A 117 -12.30 4.13 -7.79
CA ILE A 117 -12.21 2.69 -8.05
C ILE A 117 -11.63 1.99 -6.83
N GLU A 118 -11.82 0.68 -6.76
CA GLU A 118 -11.16 -0.19 -5.80
C GLU A 118 -10.40 -1.27 -6.54
N ARG A 119 -9.14 -1.51 -6.15
CA ARG A 119 -8.22 -2.40 -6.86
C ARG A 119 -7.48 -3.32 -5.91
N HIS A 120 -7.36 -4.60 -6.32
CA HIS A 120 -6.33 -5.52 -5.83
C HIS A 120 -5.17 -5.56 -6.82
N TYR A 121 -3.95 -5.81 -6.33
CA TYR A 121 -2.74 -5.86 -7.12
C TYR A 121 -2.08 -7.23 -7.01
N TYR A 122 -1.68 -7.79 -8.16
CA TYR A 122 -1.09 -9.12 -8.27
C TYR A 122 0.12 -9.09 -9.21
N TRP A 123 1.10 -9.91 -8.91
CA TRP A 123 2.19 -10.20 -9.83
C TRP A 123 1.87 -11.46 -10.65
N HIS A 124 1.86 -11.34 -11.96
CA HIS A 124 1.80 -12.49 -12.87
C HIS A 124 3.21 -13.06 -13.03
N ILE A 125 3.47 -14.18 -12.38
CA ILE A 125 4.82 -14.74 -12.25
C ILE A 125 5.44 -15.09 -13.62
N PRO A 126 4.73 -15.75 -14.56
CA PRO A 126 5.31 -16.01 -15.88
C PRO A 126 5.79 -14.74 -16.60
N THR A 127 5.01 -13.67 -16.58
CA THR A 127 5.40 -12.38 -17.17
C THR A 127 6.56 -11.73 -16.42
N ALA A 128 6.58 -11.81 -15.09
CA ALA A 128 7.66 -11.22 -14.29
C ALA A 128 9.02 -11.90 -14.54
N LEU A 129 9.02 -13.17 -14.96
CA LEU A 129 10.21 -13.95 -15.25
C LEU A 129 10.61 -13.95 -16.74
N ASP A 130 9.78 -13.39 -17.63
CA ASP A 130 10.06 -13.30 -19.06
C ASP A 130 10.97 -12.10 -19.36
N PRO A 131 12.22 -12.32 -19.80
CA PRO A 131 13.15 -11.24 -20.11
C PRO A 131 12.76 -10.41 -21.35
N ALA A 132 11.82 -10.90 -22.18
CA ALA A 132 11.34 -10.20 -23.37
C ALA A 132 10.22 -9.20 -23.06
N VAL A 133 9.63 -9.25 -21.87
CA VAL A 133 8.50 -8.42 -21.46
C VAL A 133 8.95 -7.44 -20.37
N SER A 134 8.35 -6.23 -20.33
CA SER A 134 8.61 -5.31 -19.24
C SER A 134 8.10 -5.87 -17.92
N PHE A 135 8.95 -5.82 -16.89
CA PHE A 135 8.55 -6.24 -15.54
C PHE A 135 7.30 -5.51 -15.02
N GLU A 136 7.09 -4.29 -15.47
CA GLU A 136 5.93 -3.48 -15.12
C GLU A 136 4.61 -4.07 -15.65
N ASP A 137 4.66 -4.76 -16.78
CA ASP A 137 3.51 -5.43 -17.39
C ASP A 137 3.07 -6.68 -16.59
N ALA A 138 3.94 -7.19 -15.72
CA ALA A 138 3.60 -8.27 -14.81
C ALA A 138 2.69 -7.82 -13.65
N LEU A 139 2.62 -6.52 -13.36
CA LEU A 139 1.75 -5.99 -12.30
C LEU A 139 0.32 -5.84 -12.82
N ILE A 140 -0.54 -6.73 -12.38
CA ILE A 140 -1.96 -6.77 -12.77
C ILE A 140 -2.81 -6.16 -11.67
N ALA A 141 -3.66 -5.19 -12.03
CA ALA A 141 -4.70 -4.68 -11.15
C ALA A 141 -6.07 -5.23 -11.58
N VAL A 142 -6.83 -5.69 -10.60
CA VAL A 142 -8.19 -6.21 -10.78
C VAL A 142 -9.16 -5.43 -9.89
N ASP A 143 -10.45 -5.45 -10.22
CA ASP A 143 -11.48 -4.78 -9.43
C ASP A 143 -11.65 -5.44 -8.04
N ALA A 144 -12.42 -4.80 -7.16
CA ALA A 144 -12.66 -5.27 -5.78
C ALA A 144 -13.22 -6.71 -5.72
N ASP A 145 -13.92 -7.15 -6.76
CA ASP A 145 -14.43 -8.52 -6.89
C ASP A 145 -13.38 -9.52 -7.41
N ARG A 146 -12.11 -9.10 -7.47
CA ARG A 146 -10.95 -9.84 -7.99
C ARG A 146 -11.07 -10.25 -9.45
N LYS A 147 -11.81 -9.48 -10.24
CA LYS A 147 -12.00 -9.73 -11.66
C LYS A 147 -11.44 -8.59 -12.50
N ARG A 148 -10.89 -8.90 -13.67
CA ARG A 148 -10.51 -7.92 -14.67
C ARG A 148 -11.46 -8.02 -15.86
N ARG A 149 -12.02 -6.89 -16.22
CA ARG A 149 -12.93 -6.76 -17.34
C ARG A 149 -12.35 -5.84 -18.41
N THR A 150 -12.58 -6.21 -19.65
CA THR A 150 -12.23 -5.44 -20.85
C THR A 150 -13.50 -4.97 -21.56
N ASN A 151 -13.35 -4.28 -22.68
CA ASN A 151 -14.46 -3.82 -23.54
C ASN A 151 -15.58 -3.12 -22.72
N PHE A 152 -15.19 -2.07 -21.95
CA PHE A 152 -16.11 -1.30 -21.09
C PHE A 152 -16.88 -2.16 -20.05
N GLY A 153 -16.25 -3.20 -19.57
CA GLY A 153 -16.81 -4.09 -18.54
C GLY A 153 -17.68 -5.22 -19.07
N ARG A 154 -17.75 -5.40 -20.40
CA ARG A 154 -18.59 -6.43 -21.03
C ARG A 154 -17.93 -7.81 -21.05
N ASP A 155 -16.61 -7.86 -21.22
CA ASP A 155 -15.86 -9.09 -21.36
C ASP A 155 -15.04 -9.36 -20.10
N LEU A 156 -15.20 -10.56 -19.53
CA LEU A 156 -14.39 -11.03 -18.42
C LEU A 156 -13.06 -11.57 -18.99
N ASP A 157 -11.96 -10.92 -18.64
CA ASP A 157 -10.63 -11.26 -19.13
C ASP A 157 -9.86 -12.13 -18.11
N LEU A 158 -10.01 -11.83 -16.82
CA LEU A 158 -9.36 -12.55 -15.74
C LEU A 158 -10.28 -12.66 -14.52
N ASP A 159 -10.35 -13.84 -13.91
CA ASP A 159 -11.10 -14.09 -12.67
C ASP A 159 -10.18 -14.70 -11.61
N LEU A 160 -9.84 -13.93 -10.59
CA LEU A 160 -9.02 -14.32 -9.45
C LEU A 160 -9.86 -14.50 -8.17
N SER A 161 -11.18 -14.61 -8.31
CA SER A 161 -12.08 -14.83 -7.16
C SER A 161 -12.02 -16.25 -6.60
N THR A 162 -11.45 -17.19 -7.36
CA THR A 162 -11.25 -18.58 -6.95
C THR A 162 -9.80 -18.85 -6.58
N THR A 163 -9.57 -19.54 -5.48
CA THR A 163 -8.25 -19.75 -4.85
C THR A 163 -7.25 -20.52 -5.73
N GLU A 164 -7.72 -21.31 -6.71
CA GLU A 164 -6.84 -22.16 -7.54
C GLU A 164 -5.93 -21.36 -8.48
N LEU A 165 -6.40 -20.29 -9.08
CA LEU A 165 -5.60 -19.45 -9.97
C LEU A 165 -4.60 -18.56 -9.22
N GLU A 166 -4.90 -18.17 -7.98
CA GLU A 166 -3.95 -17.41 -7.14
C GLU A 166 -2.68 -18.22 -6.85
N CYS A 167 -2.78 -19.54 -6.72
CA CYS A 167 -1.65 -20.38 -6.33
C CYS A 167 -0.72 -20.77 -7.48
N GLU A 168 -1.20 -20.78 -8.73
CA GLU A 168 -0.42 -21.34 -9.85
C GLU A 168 0.35 -20.30 -10.66
N GLN A 169 -0.19 -19.10 -10.85
CA GLN A 169 0.42 -18.11 -11.75
C GLN A 169 0.44 -16.68 -11.19
N MET A 170 -0.31 -16.39 -10.14
CA MET A 170 -0.48 -15.05 -9.59
C MET A 170 -0.03 -15.00 -8.14
N TYR A 171 0.78 -14.03 -7.81
CA TYR A 171 1.17 -13.72 -6.44
C TYR A 171 0.52 -12.42 -6.02
N TYR A 172 -0.21 -12.45 -4.90
CA TYR A 172 -0.77 -11.22 -4.31
C TYR A 172 0.39 -10.34 -3.83
N CYS A 173 0.35 -9.06 -4.13
CA CYS A 173 1.36 -8.11 -3.66
C CYS A 173 1.32 -7.95 -2.15
#